data_53e63b1ef4c35352b8002cd2ad58bc12
#
_entry.id   53e63b1ef4c35352b8002cd2ad58bc12
#
_cell.length_a   1.000
_cell.length_b   1.000
_cell.length_c   1.000
_cell.angle_alpha   90.00
_cell.angle_beta   90.00
_cell.angle_gamma   90.00
#
_symmetry.space_group_name_H-M   'P 1'
#
loop_
_entity.id
_entity.type
_entity.pdbx_description
1 polymer ?
#
loop_
_entity_poly.entity_id
_entity_poly.type
_entity_poly.pdbx_seq_one_letter_code
_entity_poly.pdbx_strand_id
1 'polypeptide(L)'
;MNSIWNDLIGASVGFRGNKYKTRVIEAGEGQPLILMHGNGGHAEAFSRNIMRLSKDFHVLAIDLMWHGFSTGREFTTDMIPAYADQVVDLLDSIGAESAHLEGESLGGWVAMWTALHHPDRVGKIILNTTAGAELEAVEITPERREAKQSLRDRSLAAINDPTRETVQKRLEWLMSDPSRVTEELVTLRQFFYQRPETRDSLVNVMQNSFTLDSPHRITAEMLGRIKQPTLVLWSDHNPGTGPEFGRQLSSVIPDAQYHCVADAGHWPQWEKPEEHDSVVTAFLQA
;
A
#
# COMPACT_ATOMS: atom_id res chain seq x y z
N MET A 1 6.11 -18.41 18.04
CA MET A 1 5.63 -17.01 18.20
C MET A 1 6.08 -16.26 16.95
N ASN A 2 5.17 -15.84 16.10
CA ASN A 2 5.51 -14.99 14.96
C ASN A 2 5.62 -13.55 15.47
N SER A 3 6.79 -12.96 15.33
CA SER A 3 7.09 -11.59 15.73
C SER A 3 7.59 -10.83 14.50
N ILE A 4 7.18 -9.58 14.35
CA ILE A 4 7.69 -8.66 13.31
C ILE A 4 9.22 -8.60 13.37
N TRP A 5 9.79 -8.63 14.55
CA TRP A 5 11.23 -8.66 14.73
C TRP A 5 11.86 -9.92 14.12
N ASN A 6 11.26 -11.10 14.36
CA ASN A 6 11.77 -12.34 13.79
C ASN A 6 11.65 -12.36 12.26
N ASP A 7 10.54 -11.83 11.74
CA ASP A 7 10.27 -11.74 10.31
C ASP A 7 11.29 -10.84 9.58
N LEU A 8 11.89 -9.88 10.29
CA LEU A 8 12.83 -8.90 9.74
C LEU A 8 14.30 -9.21 10.04
N ILE A 9 14.62 -10.36 10.66
CA ILE A 9 16.02 -10.73 10.91
C ILE A 9 16.76 -10.90 9.58
N GLY A 10 17.80 -10.09 9.38
CA GLY A 10 18.58 -10.03 8.14
C GLY A 10 18.26 -8.84 7.25
N ALA A 11 17.14 -8.16 7.47
CA ALA A 11 16.86 -6.89 6.80
C ALA A 11 17.63 -5.72 7.42
N SER A 12 17.96 -4.72 6.62
CA SER A 12 18.49 -3.46 7.09
C SER A 12 17.38 -2.39 7.17
N VAL A 13 17.50 -1.47 8.11
CA VAL A 13 16.61 -0.31 8.24
C VAL A 13 17.44 0.95 8.06
N GLY A 14 17.02 1.81 7.13
CA GLY A 14 17.75 3.03 6.84
C GLY A 14 16.89 4.09 6.17
N PHE A 15 17.57 5.06 5.58
CA PHE A 15 16.93 6.12 4.79
C PHE A 15 17.57 6.18 3.41
N ARG A 16 16.73 6.45 2.41
CA ARG A 16 17.11 6.66 1.01
C ARG A 16 16.44 7.92 0.49
N GLY A 17 16.82 8.36 -0.70
CA GLY A 17 16.29 9.53 -1.38
C GLY A 17 17.29 10.67 -1.39
N ASN A 18 17.21 11.50 -2.44
CA ASN A 18 18.03 12.71 -2.64
C ASN A 18 17.29 13.97 -2.19
N LYS A 19 15.97 14.02 -2.45
CA LYS A 19 15.08 15.12 -2.07
C LYS A 19 14.32 14.81 -0.79
N TYR A 20 13.88 13.57 -0.67
CA TYR A 20 13.01 13.12 0.42
C TYR A 20 13.76 12.14 1.29
N LYS A 21 13.53 12.22 2.58
CA LYS A 21 14.08 11.26 3.53
C LYS A 21 13.11 10.09 3.66
N THR A 22 13.20 9.13 2.75
CA THR A 22 12.36 7.94 2.74
C THR A 22 12.95 6.88 3.64
N ARG A 23 12.23 6.50 4.69
CA ARG A 23 12.60 5.32 5.47
C ARG A 23 12.33 4.06 4.67
N VAL A 24 13.28 3.14 4.69
CA VAL A 24 13.19 1.85 4.04
C VAL A 24 13.54 0.72 5.00
N ILE A 25 12.86 -0.42 4.86
CA ILE A 25 13.30 -1.73 5.34
C ILE A 25 13.73 -2.48 4.08
N GLU A 26 14.99 -2.88 4.02
CA GLU A 26 15.66 -3.30 2.79
C GLU A 26 16.32 -4.64 2.97
N ALA A 27 16.16 -5.55 1.99
CA ALA A 27 16.82 -6.85 1.97
C ALA A 27 16.95 -7.38 0.54
N GLY A 28 17.92 -8.27 0.30
CA GLY A 28 18.17 -8.90 -0.99
C GLY A 28 18.97 -8.04 -1.95
N GLU A 29 19.13 -8.55 -3.16
CA GLU A 29 19.86 -7.94 -4.26
C GLU A 29 19.13 -8.20 -5.59
N GLY A 30 19.54 -7.52 -6.68
CA GLY A 30 18.98 -7.73 -8.01
C GLY A 30 17.94 -6.67 -8.40
N GLN A 31 16.88 -7.10 -9.10
CA GLN A 31 15.84 -6.20 -9.59
C GLN A 31 15.07 -5.58 -8.41
N PRO A 32 14.98 -4.24 -8.32
CA PRO A 32 14.26 -3.61 -7.23
C PRO A 32 12.76 -3.92 -7.24
N LEU A 33 12.23 -4.22 -6.04
CA LEU A 33 10.82 -4.37 -5.74
C LEU A 33 10.46 -3.43 -4.59
N ILE A 34 9.69 -2.38 -4.89
CA ILE A 34 9.26 -1.41 -3.90
C ILE A 34 7.88 -1.83 -3.38
N LEU A 35 7.77 -2.00 -2.05
CA LEU A 35 6.54 -2.33 -1.34
C LEU A 35 5.99 -1.08 -0.65
N MET A 36 4.75 -0.70 -0.99
CA MET A 36 4.09 0.52 -0.52
C MET A 36 2.82 0.18 0.25
N HIS A 37 2.77 0.60 1.50
CA HIS A 37 1.62 0.40 2.40
C HIS A 37 0.42 1.30 2.08
N GLY A 38 -0.72 1.00 2.66
CA GLY A 38 -1.93 1.81 2.58
C GLY A 38 -2.01 2.97 3.58
N ASN A 39 -3.16 3.61 3.62
CA ASN A 39 -3.43 4.76 4.49
C ASN A 39 -3.16 4.48 5.96
N GLY A 40 -2.36 5.35 6.58
CA GLY A 40 -1.96 5.23 7.98
C GLY A 40 -1.05 4.04 8.27
N GLY A 41 -0.51 3.42 7.20
CA GLY A 41 0.42 2.30 7.27
C GLY A 41 1.86 2.71 7.56
N HIS A 42 2.74 1.74 7.47
CA HIS A 42 4.18 1.85 7.57
C HIS A 42 4.82 0.61 6.94
N ALA A 43 6.12 0.63 6.69
CA ALA A 43 6.85 -0.43 5.98
C ALA A 43 6.66 -1.83 6.58
N GLU A 44 6.48 -1.93 7.91
CA GLU A 44 6.27 -3.20 8.61
C GLU A 44 4.93 -3.89 8.28
N ALA A 45 4.03 -3.24 7.52
CA ALA A 45 2.86 -3.92 6.95
C ALA A 45 3.26 -5.10 6.02
N PHE A 46 4.51 -5.08 5.53
CA PHE A 46 5.11 -6.11 4.71
C PHE A 46 6.19 -6.94 5.44
N SER A 47 6.28 -6.86 6.77
CA SER A 47 7.34 -7.56 7.52
C SER A 47 7.43 -9.04 7.20
N ARG A 48 6.28 -9.71 7.02
CA ARG A 48 6.18 -11.14 6.71
C ARG A 48 6.66 -11.52 5.30
N ASN A 49 6.81 -10.53 4.42
CA ASN A 49 7.07 -10.71 2.99
C ASN A 49 8.52 -10.34 2.62
N ILE A 50 9.10 -9.33 3.28
CA ILE A 50 10.42 -8.77 2.93
C ILE A 50 11.48 -9.85 2.78
N MET A 51 11.72 -10.64 3.82
CA MET A 51 12.79 -11.67 3.81
C MET A 51 12.47 -12.87 2.91
N ARG A 52 11.21 -13.07 2.53
CA ARG A 52 10.79 -14.14 1.62
C ARG A 52 11.01 -13.73 0.18
N LEU A 53 10.58 -12.51 -0.18
CA LEU A 53 10.75 -11.91 -1.51
C LEU A 53 12.21 -11.52 -1.77
N SER A 54 13.00 -11.23 -0.75
CA SER A 54 14.41 -10.85 -0.88
C SER A 54 15.33 -11.99 -1.36
N LYS A 55 14.80 -13.20 -1.48
CA LYS A 55 15.53 -14.32 -2.09
C LYS A 55 15.71 -14.15 -3.60
N ASP A 56 14.79 -13.40 -4.22
CA ASP A 56 14.70 -13.23 -5.67
C ASP A 56 14.83 -11.77 -6.11
N PHE A 57 14.60 -10.81 -5.19
CA PHE A 57 14.54 -9.37 -5.50
C PHE A 57 15.31 -8.54 -4.49
N HIS A 58 15.73 -7.35 -4.92
CA HIS A 58 16.13 -6.28 -4.00
C HIS A 58 14.87 -5.59 -3.47
N VAL A 59 14.40 -6.00 -2.30
CA VAL A 59 13.15 -5.55 -1.70
C VAL A 59 13.37 -4.28 -0.90
N LEU A 60 12.52 -3.26 -1.15
CA LEU A 60 12.49 -2.01 -0.40
C LEU A 60 11.05 -1.74 0.07
N ALA A 61 10.72 -2.12 1.30
CA ALA A 61 9.47 -1.71 1.93
C ALA A 61 9.64 -0.30 2.51
N ILE A 62 8.81 0.64 2.06
CA ILE A 62 8.99 2.06 2.39
C ILE A 62 7.88 2.59 3.29
N ASP A 63 8.22 3.57 4.12
CA ASP A 63 7.22 4.48 4.66
C ASP A 63 6.92 5.53 3.58
N LEU A 64 5.67 5.61 3.13
CA LEU A 64 5.24 6.70 2.27
C LEU A 64 5.40 8.05 2.99
N MET A 65 5.66 9.11 2.24
CA MET A 65 5.75 10.47 2.79
C MET A 65 4.55 10.77 3.70
N TRP A 66 4.76 11.54 4.75
CA TRP A 66 3.75 11.84 5.78
C TRP A 66 3.32 10.64 6.64
N HIS A 67 3.98 9.49 6.50
CA HIS A 67 3.79 8.30 7.32
C HIS A 67 5.09 7.88 7.99
N GLY A 68 4.97 7.12 9.07
CA GLY A 68 6.10 6.48 9.72
C GLY A 68 7.23 7.44 10.08
N PHE A 69 8.42 7.19 9.56
CA PHE A 69 9.61 8.04 9.74
C PHE A 69 10.02 8.78 8.46
N SER A 70 9.27 8.62 7.37
CA SER A 70 9.57 9.34 6.14
C SER A 70 9.17 10.81 6.26
N THR A 71 10.08 11.69 5.83
CA THR A 71 9.88 13.13 5.80
C THR A 71 10.22 13.67 4.42
N GLY A 72 9.77 14.85 4.06
CA GLY A 72 10.09 15.38 2.76
C GLY A 72 9.64 16.80 2.57
N ARG A 73 8.37 17.04 2.48
CA ARG A 73 7.78 18.36 2.29
C ARG A 73 6.53 18.55 3.14
N GLU A 74 6.10 19.79 3.29
CA GLU A 74 4.81 20.10 3.87
C GLU A 74 3.70 19.36 3.13
N PHE A 75 2.61 19.05 3.85
CA PHE A 75 1.47 18.36 3.26
C PHE A 75 0.87 19.18 2.10
N THR A 76 0.47 18.48 1.06
CA THR A 76 -0.25 19.04 -0.10
C THR A 76 -1.42 18.14 -0.46
N THR A 77 -2.49 18.74 -1.00
CA THR A 77 -3.64 17.99 -1.55
C THR A 77 -3.28 17.20 -2.82
N ASP A 78 -2.19 17.59 -3.51
CA ASP A 78 -1.59 16.81 -4.61
C ASP A 78 -0.76 15.63 -4.09
N MET A 79 -1.34 14.87 -3.16
CA MET A 79 -0.62 13.83 -2.44
C MET A 79 -0.19 12.67 -3.34
N ILE A 80 -1.00 12.27 -4.31
CA ILE A 80 -0.67 11.12 -5.19
C ILE A 80 0.52 11.43 -6.10
N PRO A 81 0.58 12.57 -6.81
CA PRO A 81 1.80 13.01 -7.49
C PRO A 81 3.02 13.09 -6.56
N ALA A 82 2.84 13.58 -5.33
CA ALA A 82 3.93 13.69 -4.37
C ALA A 82 4.52 12.33 -3.95
N TYR A 83 3.67 11.32 -3.78
CA TYR A 83 4.14 9.96 -3.52
C TYR A 83 4.84 9.35 -4.74
N ALA A 84 4.36 9.62 -5.96
CA ALA A 84 5.05 9.18 -7.17
C ALA A 84 6.44 9.82 -7.29
N ASP A 85 6.56 11.13 -6.99
CA ASP A 85 7.85 11.83 -6.92
C ASP A 85 8.79 11.19 -5.88
N GLN A 86 8.25 10.74 -4.73
CA GLN A 86 9.03 10.03 -3.71
C GLN A 86 9.56 8.70 -4.24
N VAL A 87 8.76 7.93 -4.98
CA VAL A 87 9.18 6.66 -5.59
C VAL A 87 10.29 6.91 -6.61
N VAL A 88 10.17 7.93 -7.46
CA VAL A 88 11.19 8.28 -8.45
C VAL A 88 12.49 8.73 -7.78
N ASP A 89 12.39 9.59 -6.75
CA ASP A 89 13.56 10.04 -5.97
C ASP A 89 14.28 8.88 -5.27
N LEU A 90 13.51 7.90 -4.77
CA LEU A 90 14.08 6.67 -4.19
C LEU A 90 14.87 5.90 -5.23
N LEU A 91 14.32 5.67 -6.43
CA LEU A 91 15.01 4.99 -7.53
C LEU A 91 16.31 5.71 -7.92
N ASP A 92 16.27 7.04 -8.03
CA ASP A 92 17.45 7.85 -8.34
C ASP A 92 18.53 7.70 -7.26
N SER A 93 18.12 7.63 -6.00
CA SER A 93 19.06 7.53 -4.86
C SER A 93 19.77 6.19 -4.75
N ILE A 94 19.18 5.12 -5.31
CA ILE A 94 19.79 3.78 -5.36
C ILE A 94 20.40 3.46 -6.72
N GLY A 95 20.37 4.40 -7.67
CA GLY A 95 20.92 4.24 -9.02
C GLY A 95 20.14 3.24 -9.88
N ALA A 96 18.86 3.00 -9.59
CA ALA A 96 18.03 2.08 -10.35
C ALA A 96 17.28 2.81 -11.47
N GLU A 97 17.30 2.25 -12.69
CA GLU A 97 16.54 2.78 -13.81
C GLU A 97 15.03 2.58 -13.60
N SER A 98 14.64 1.41 -13.13
CA SER A 98 13.24 1.06 -12.86
C SER A 98 13.11 0.08 -11.71
N ALA A 99 11.90 -0.07 -11.17
CA ALA A 99 11.54 -1.08 -10.20
C ALA A 99 10.19 -1.74 -10.52
N HIS A 100 9.98 -2.93 -9.96
CA HIS A 100 8.63 -3.45 -9.77
C HIS A 100 7.98 -2.72 -8.60
N LEU A 101 6.68 -2.46 -8.70
CA LEU A 101 5.94 -1.76 -7.66
C LEU A 101 4.81 -2.66 -7.14
N GLU A 102 4.82 -2.93 -5.86
CA GLU A 102 3.67 -3.49 -5.16
C GLU A 102 3.07 -2.43 -4.25
N GLY A 103 1.76 -2.22 -4.37
CA GLY A 103 1.06 -1.27 -3.52
C GLY A 103 -0.20 -1.84 -2.92
N GLU A 104 -0.29 -1.80 -1.59
CA GLU A 104 -1.51 -2.10 -0.85
C GLU A 104 -2.34 -0.82 -0.75
N SER A 105 -3.62 -0.89 -1.09
CA SER A 105 -4.59 0.20 -0.93
C SER A 105 -4.09 1.54 -1.54
N LEU A 106 -3.73 2.54 -0.72
CA LEU A 106 -3.12 3.80 -1.17
C LEU A 106 -1.85 3.54 -1.99
N GLY A 107 -1.01 2.60 -1.57
CA GLY A 107 0.19 2.23 -2.30
C GLY A 107 -0.09 1.77 -3.74
N GLY A 108 -1.19 1.04 -3.95
CA GLY A 108 -1.63 0.65 -5.29
C GLY A 108 -2.08 1.84 -6.15
N TRP A 109 -2.72 2.84 -5.54
CA TRP A 109 -3.03 4.10 -6.23
C TRP A 109 -1.75 4.82 -6.67
N VAL A 110 -0.76 4.89 -5.80
CA VAL A 110 0.56 5.44 -6.11
C VAL A 110 1.24 4.67 -7.24
N ALA A 111 1.19 3.32 -7.22
CA ALA A 111 1.77 2.48 -8.26
C ALA A 111 1.14 2.73 -9.63
N MET A 112 -0.20 2.79 -9.72
CA MET A 112 -0.92 3.13 -10.96
C MET A 112 -0.55 4.53 -11.46
N TRP A 113 -0.51 5.52 -10.57
CA TRP A 113 -0.14 6.88 -10.93
C TRP A 113 1.29 6.97 -11.45
N THR A 114 2.23 6.30 -10.77
CA THR A 114 3.64 6.26 -11.18
C THR A 114 3.80 5.61 -12.55
N ALA A 115 3.10 4.50 -12.80
CA ALA A 115 3.13 3.84 -14.11
C ALA A 115 2.58 4.70 -15.26
N LEU A 116 1.58 5.52 -14.99
CA LEU A 116 0.97 6.42 -15.98
C LEU A 116 1.84 7.63 -16.30
N HIS A 117 2.56 8.17 -15.31
CA HIS A 117 3.29 9.44 -15.46
C HIS A 117 4.81 9.25 -15.55
N HIS A 118 5.33 8.11 -15.09
CA HIS A 118 6.75 7.72 -15.16
C HIS A 118 6.90 6.29 -15.70
N PRO A 119 6.33 5.96 -16.88
CA PRO A 119 6.23 4.59 -17.37
C PRO A 119 7.59 3.87 -17.49
N ASP A 120 8.64 4.61 -17.84
CA ASP A 120 9.98 4.05 -17.98
C ASP A 120 10.67 3.72 -16.64
N ARG A 121 10.10 4.18 -15.53
CA ARG A 121 10.59 3.92 -14.17
C ARG A 121 9.89 2.72 -13.50
N VAL A 122 8.92 2.11 -14.18
CA VAL A 122 8.08 1.03 -13.63
C VAL A 122 8.18 -0.21 -14.52
N GLY A 123 8.61 -1.32 -13.93
CA GLY A 123 8.62 -2.63 -14.57
C GLY A 123 7.24 -3.29 -14.55
N LYS A 124 6.96 -4.12 -13.55
CA LYS A 124 5.65 -4.75 -13.33
C LYS A 124 4.95 -4.12 -12.13
N ILE A 125 3.61 -4.26 -12.05
CA ILE A 125 2.80 -3.68 -10.98
C ILE A 125 2.01 -4.78 -10.28
N ILE A 126 1.98 -4.74 -8.95
CA ILE A 126 1.07 -5.55 -8.12
C ILE A 126 0.10 -4.60 -7.41
N LEU A 127 -1.17 -4.69 -7.73
CA LEU A 127 -2.27 -3.94 -7.14
C LEU A 127 -2.92 -4.79 -6.04
N ASN A 128 -2.40 -4.66 -4.84
CA ASN A 128 -2.84 -5.41 -3.67
C ASN A 128 -4.00 -4.69 -2.99
N THR A 129 -5.24 -5.21 -3.14
CA THR A 129 -6.48 -4.60 -2.62
C THR A 129 -6.53 -3.08 -2.81
N THR A 130 -6.15 -2.62 -3.99
CA THR A 130 -5.84 -1.21 -4.28
C THR A 130 -7.00 -0.26 -4.09
N ALA A 131 -6.69 0.98 -3.75
CA ALA A 131 -7.59 2.13 -3.81
C ALA A 131 -7.34 2.96 -5.07
N GLY A 132 -8.12 4.03 -5.26
CA GLY A 132 -7.87 5.08 -6.26
C GLY A 132 -8.44 4.82 -7.66
N ALA A 133 -8.77 3.57 -8.00
CA ALA A 133 -9.39 3.25 -9.28
C ALA A 133 -10.89 3.62 -9.29
N GLU A 134 -11.34 4.17 -10.41
CA GLU A 134 -12.73 4.51 -10.67
C GLU A 134 -13.20 3.82 -11.95
N LEU A 135 -14.08 2.82 -11.77
CA LEU A 135 -14.70 2.08 -12.86
C LEU A 135 -16.09 2.67 -13.13
N GLU A 136 -16.42 2.97 -14.37
CA GLU A 136 -17.68 3.61 -14.77
C GLU A 136 -18.94 2.87 -14.32
N ALA A 137 -18.86 1.55 -14.18
CA ALA A 137 -19.98 0.71 -13.75
C ALA A 137 -20.32 0.81 -12.25
N VAL A 138 -19.56 1.57 -11.48
CA VAL A 138 -19.72 1.62 -10.04
C VAL A 138 -20.46 2.90 -9.64
N GLU A 139 -21.79 2.86 -9.67
CA GLU A 139 -22.61 3.92 -9.09
C GLU A 139 -22.24 4.15 -7.61
N ILE A 140 -21.97 5.41 -7.26
CA ILE A 140 -21.70 5.79 -5.87
C ILE A 140 -23.04 5.88 -5.15
N THR A 141 -23.51 4.75 -4.65
CA THR A 141 -24.74 4.70 -3.88
C THR A 141 -24.60 5.41 -2.52
N PRO A 142 -25.70 5.83 -1.89
CA PRO A 142 -25.68 6.39 -0.55
C PRO A 142 -24.95 5.47 0.47
N GLU A 143 -25.15 4.16 0.37
CA GLU A 143 -24.53 3.15 1.26
C GLU A 143 -23.01 3.14 1.10
N ARG A 144 -22.49 3.28 -0.13
CA ARG A 144 -21.05 3.38 -0.39
C ARG A 144 -20.46 4.68 0.15
N ARG A 145 -21.19 5.80 0.04
CA ARG A 145 -20.76 7.06 0.66
C ARG A 145 -20.66 6.91 2.18
N GLU A 146 -21.68 6.32 2.80
CA GLU A 146 -21.70 6.08 4.23
C GLU A 146 -20.58 5.13 4.68
N ALA A 147 -20.32 4.05 3.94
CA ALA A 147 -19.22 3.12 4.22
C ALA A 147 -17.85 3.83 4.15
N LYS A 148 -17.61 4.65 3.12
CA LYS A 148 -16.38 5.45 3.02
C LYS A 148 -16.25 6.48 4.15
N GLN A 149 -17.35 7.15 4.49
CA GLN A 149 -17.38 8.11 5.58
C GLN A 149 -17.07 7.41 6.90
N SER A 150 -17.70 6.29 7.19
CA SER A 150 -17.47 5.48 8.38
C SER A 150 -16.02 5.01 8.49
N LEU A 151 -15.40 4.58 7.37
CA LEU A 151 -14.00 4.19 7.34
C LEU A 151 -13.08 5.36 7.64
N ARG A 152 -13.33 6.52 7.04
CA ARG A 152 -12.59 7.76 7.33
C ARG A 152 -12.68 8.13 8.81
N ASP A 153 -13.90 8.14 9.34
CA ASP A 153 -14.15 8.57 10.72
C ASP A 153 -13.49 7.62 11.74
N ARG A 154 -13.52 6.30 11.50
CA ARG A 154 -12.78 5.32 12.31
C ARG A 154 -11.27 5.52 12.23
N SER A 155 -10.76 5.79 11.03
CA SER A 155 -9.32 6.03 10.84
C SER A 155 -8.88 7.31 11.54
N LEU A 156 -9.65 8.40 11.42
CA LEU A 156 -9.40 9.65 12.12
C LEU A 156 -9.51 9.50 13.64
N ALA A 157 -10.48 8.72 14.13
CA ALA A 157 -10.60 8.44 15.56
C ALA A 157 -9.35 7.76 16.13
N ALA A 158 -8.81 6.76 15.41
CA ALA A 158 -7.61 6.06 15.84
C ALA A 158 -6.34 6.94 15.79
N ILE A 159 -6.27 7.94 14.91
CA ILE A 159 -5.14 8.88 14.81
C ILE A 159 -5.27 10.01 15.85
N ASN A 160 -6.48 10.54 16.04
CA ASN A 160 -6.73 11.65 16.97
C ASN A 160 -6.63 11.23 18.42
N ASP A 161 -7.07 10.02 18.74
CA ASP A 161 -6.97 9.41 20.07
C ASP A 161 -6.34 8.01 19.96
N PRO A 162 -5.02 7.90 19.76
CA PRO A 162 -4.32 6.65 19.52
C PRO A 162 -4.16 5.83 20.80
N THR A 163 -5.28 5.41 21.38
CA THR A 163 -5.30 4.44 22.44
C THR A 163 -5.09 3.04 21.85
N ARG A 164 -4.69 2.09 22.71
CA ARG A 164 -4.58 0.69 22.30
C ARG A 164 -5.89 0.19 21.68
N GLU A 165 -7.02 0.50 22.30
CA GLU A 165 -8.34 0.05 21.87
C GLU A 165 -8.74 0.59 20.48
N THR A 166 -8.55 1.89 20.25
CA THR A 166 -8.90 2.53 18.96
C THR A 166 -8.03 2.01 17.83
N VAL A 167 -6.74 1.82 18.08
CA VAL A 167 -5.79 1.27 17.12
C VAL A 167 -6.09 -0.20 16.82
N GLN A 168 -6.35 -1.00 17.84
CA GLN A 168 -6.69 -2.41 17.67
C GLN A 168 -7.97 -2.58 16.83
N LYS A 169 -9.06 -1.88 17.17
CA LYS A 169 -10.33 -1.91 16.41
C LYS A 169 -10.12 -1.49 14.95
N ARG A 170 -9.23 -0.53 14.69
CA ARG A 170 -8.93 -0.10 13.32
C ARG A 170 -8.18 -1.18 12.54
N LEU A 171 -7.25 -1.91 13.18
CA LEU A 171 -6.51 -3.00 12.57
C LEU A 171 -7.41 -4.23 12.36
N GLU A 172 -8.23 -4.59 13.35
CA GLU A 172 -9.18 -5.70 13.25
C GLU A 172 -10.15 -5.54 12.07
N TRP A 173 -10.57 -4.31 11.78
CA TRP A 173 -11.42 -4.02 10.63
C TRP A 173 -10.75 -4.34 9.28
N LEU A 174 -9.42 -4.33 9.21
CA LEU A 174 -8.66 -4.65 7.99
C LEU A 174 -8.53 -6.15 7.75
N MET A 175 -8.73 -6.96 8.76
CA MET A 175 -8.51 -8.41 8.70
C MET A 175 -9.82 -9.17 8.47
N SER A 176 -9.76 -10.32 7.81
CA SER A 176 -10.87 -11.26 7.74
C SER A 176 -11.10 -11.94 9.10
N ASP A 177 -10.02 -12.19 9.83
CA ASP A 177 -10.01 -12.75 11.17
C ASP A 177 -9.29 -11.78 12.14
N PRO A 178 -10.03 -11.13 13.07
CA PRO A 178 -9.45 -10.23 14.06
C PRO A 178 -8.31 -10.82 14.89
N SER A 179 -8.28 -12.15 15.08
CA SER A 179 -7.22 -12.83 15.83
C SER A 179 -5.85 -12.76 15.16
N ARG A 180 -5.80 -12.37 13.89
CA ARG A 180 -4.55 -12.16 13.13
C ARG A 180 -3.87 -10.82 13.43
N VAL A 181 -4.55 -9.93 14.16
CA VAL A 181 -3.97 -8.69 14.70
C VAL A 181 -3.13 -9.05 15.92
N THR A 182 -1.82 -8.87 15.80
CA THR A 182 -0.89 -9.16 16.90
C THR A 182 -0.72 -7.96 17.82
N GLU A 183 -0.39 -8.24 19.09
CA GLU A 183 -0.04 -7.23 20.09
C GLU A 183 1.08 -6.29 19.61
N GLU A 184 2.07 -6.86 18.97
CA GLU A 184 3.21 -6.14 18.43
C GLU A 184 2.79 -5.17 17.32
N LEU A 185 1.90 -5.59 16.41
CA LEU A 185 1.36 -4.73 15.36
C LEU A 185 0.56 -3.56 15.95
N VAL A 186 -0.28 -3.82 16.97
CA VAL A 186 -1.03 -2.76 17.67
C VAL A 186 -0.08 -1.76 18.32
N THR A 187 0.92 -2.25 19.04
CA THR A 187 1.90 -1.41 19.74
C THR A 187 2.67 -0.54 18.75
N LEU A 188 3.13 -1.13 17.65
CA LEU A 188 3.88 -0.42 16.61
C LEU A 188 3.01 0.63 15.92
N ARG A 189 1.78 0.30 15.55
CA ARG A 189 0.85 1.26 14.94
C ARG A 189 0.49 2.40 15.89
N GLN A 190 0.27 2.10 17.16
CA GLN A 190 0.03 3.09 18.20
C GLN A 190 1.21 4.05 18.33
N PHE A 191 2.43 3.53 18.38
CA PHE A 191 3.66 4.33 18.41
C PHE A 191 3.71 5.32 17.24
N PHE A 192 3.45 4.88 16.00
CA PHE A 192 3.46 5.76 14.83
C PHE A 192 2.38 6.84 14.90
N TYR A 193 1.18 6.52 15.38
CA TYR A 193 0.09 7.48 15.49
C TYR A 193 0.31 8.51 16.62
N GLN A 194 1.10 8.15 17.62
CA GLN A 194 1.46 9.07 18.73
C GLN A 194 2.59 10.03 18.38
N ARG A 195 3.27 9.84 17.23
CA ARG A 195 4.39 10.72 16.84
C ARG A 195 3.90 12.11 16.44
N PRO A 196 4.32 13.17 17.15
CA PRO A 196 3.89 14.54 16.83
C PRO A 196 4.28 14.97 15.41
N GLU A 197 5.46 14.50 14.92
CA GLU A 197 6.05 14.93 13.65
C GLU A 197 5.23 14.48 12.42
N THR A 198 4.45 13.42 12.55
CA THR A 198 3.67 12.86 11.45
C THR A 198 2.16 12.90 11.67
N ARG A 199 1.72 13.16 12.91
CA ARG A 199 0.30 13.10 13.28
C ARG A 199 -0.58 14.04 12.44
N ASP A 200 -0.20 15.32 12.36
CA ASP A 200 -0.98 16.31 11.62
C ASP A 200 -1.01 15.99 10.12
N SER A 201 0.11 15.51 9.59
CA SER A 201 0.18 15.07 8.21
C SER A 201 -0.71 13.84 7.96
N LEU A 202 -0.74 12.87 8.88
CA LEU A 202 -1.61 11.70 8.79
C LEU A 202 -3.10 12.09 8.82
N VAL A 203 -3.49 13.04 9.66
CA VAL A 203 -4.86 13.58 9.69
C VAL A 203 -5.22 14.16 8.32
N ASN A 204 -4.33 14.98 7.75
CA ASN A 204 -4.53 15.55 6.41
C ASN A 204 -4.61 14.47 5.32
N VAL A 205 -3.74 13.47 5.36
CA VAL A 205 -3.79 12.33 4.44
C VAL A 205 -5.14 11.62 4.53
N MET A 206 -5.61 11.31 5.75
CA MET A 206 -6.89 10.62 5.94
C MET A 206 -8.07 11.44 5.45
N GLN A 207 -8.06 12.74 5.66
CA GLN A 207 -9.13 13.62 5.18
C GLN A 207 -9.19 13.65 3.65
N ASN A 208 -8.06 13.60 2.97
CA ASN A 208 -7.98 13.74 1.51
C ASN A 208 -8.02 12.41 0.74
N SER A 209 -7.58 11.29 1.33
CA SER A 209 -7.59 9.98 0.65
C SER A 209 -8.97 9.40 0.41
N PHE A 210 -9.95 9.75 1.25
CA PHE A 210 -11.31 9.23 1.16
C PHE A 210 -12.27 10.17 0.42
N THR A 211 -11.79 11.26 -0.16
CA THR A 211 -12.64 12.14 -0.97
C THR A 211 -13.04 11.45 -2.26
N LEU A 212 -14.30 11.59 -2.64
CA LEU A 212 -14.81 11.07 -3.92
C LEU A 212 -14.38 11.93 -5.11
N ASP A 213 -14.00 13.16 -4.84
CA ASP A 213 -13.73 14.20 -5.84
C ASP A 213 -12.21 14.47 -5.99
N SER A 214 -11.36 13.50 -5.63
CA SER A 214 -9.91 13.65 -5.84
C SER A 214 -9.59 13.79 -7.33
N PRO A 215 -8.87 14.85 -7.75
CA PRO A 215 -8.50 15.05 -9.15
C PRO A 215 -7.49 14.00 -9.65
N HIS A 216 -6.94 13.17 -8.74
CA HIS A 216 -5.93 12.16 -9.05
C HIS A 216 -6.50 10.74 -9.10
N ARG A 217 -7.82 10.58 -9.17
CA ARG A 217 -8.44 9.26 -9.35
C ARG A 217 -8.08 8.69 -10.71
N ILE A 218 -7.87 7.39 -10.74
CA ILE A 218 -7.53 6.67 -11.96
C ILE A 218 -8.82 6.17 -12.60
N THR A 219 -9.24 6.82 -13.68
CA THR A 219 -10.44 6.46 -14.44
C THR A 219 -10.22 5.17 -15.25
N ALA A 220 -11.32 4.57 -15.74
CA ALA A 220 -11.25 3.40 -16.63
C ALA A 220 -10.42 3.70 -17.90
N GLU A 221 -10.53 4.90 -18.47
CA GLU A 221 -9.70 5.32 -19.61
C GLU A 221 -8.21 5.32 -19.25
N MET A 222 -7.86 5.88 -18.09
CA MET A 222 -6.47 5.89 -17.62
C MET A 222 -5.94 4.49 -17.34
N LEU A 223 -6.76 3.60 -16.74
CA LEU A 223 -6.41 2.19 -16.53
C LEU A 223 -6.07 1.50 -17.84
N GLY A 224 -6.85 1.75 -18.90
CA GLY A 224 -6.59 1.23 -20.25
C GLY A 224 -5.29 1.72 -20.89
N ARG A 225 -4.61 2.70 -20.31
CA ARG A 225 -3.32 3.25 -20.77
C ARG A 225 -2.12 2.68 -20.02
N ILE A 226 -2.32 1.92 -18.96
CA ILE A 226 -1.24 1.25 -18.23
C ILE A 226 -0.64 0.19 -19.15
N LYS A 227 0.67 0.28 -19.40
CA LYS A 227 1.41 -0.61 -20.30
C LYS A 227 2.15 -1.72 -19.58
N GLN A 228 2.35 -1.54 -18.28
CA GLN A 228 3.10 -2.48 -17.45
C GLN A 228 2.28 -3.74 -17.20
N PRO A 229 2.88 -4.94 -17.32
CA PRO A 229 2.22 -6.15 -16.85
C PRO A 229 1.76 -5.95 -15.39
N THR A 230 0.50 -6.28 -15.12
CA THR A 230 -0.14 -5.97 -13.85
C THR A 230 -0.75 -7.21 -13.22
N LEU A 231 -0.46 -7.45 -11.95
CA LEU A 231 -1.18 -8.41 -11.12
C LEU A 231 -2.19 -7.65 -10.26
N VAL A 232 -3.48 -7.92 -10.45
CA VAL A 232 -4.53 -7.48 -9.53
C VAL A 232 -4.70 -8.57 -8.48
N LEU A 233 -4.12 -8.35 -7.32
CA LEU A 233 -4.20 -9.25 -6.18
C LEU A 233 -5.29 -8.75 -5.23
N TRP A 234 -6.31 -9.56 -5.03
CA TRP A 234 -7.49 -9.23 -4.24
C TRP A 234 -7.71 -10.26 -3.14
N SER A 235 -8.75 -10.05 -2.33
CA SER A 235 -9.16 -11.01 -1.30
C SER A 235 -10.69 -11.11 -1.24
N ASP A 236 -11.18 -12.24 -0.78
CA ASP A 236 -12.62 -12.53 -0.75
C ASP A 236 -13.38 -11.80 0.35
N HIS A 237 -12.70 -11.40 1.43
CA HIS A 237 -13.26 -10.64 2.56
C HIS A 237 -12.76 -9.19 2.61
N ASN A 238 -12.27 -8.62 1.49
CA ASN A 238 -11.83 -7.23 1.48
C ASN A 238 -12.99 -6.29 1.86
N PRO A 239 -12.88 -5.53 2.97
CA PRO A 239 -13.96 -4.66 3.41
C PRO A 239 -14.21 -3.51 2.43
N GLY A 240 -15.46 -3.29 2.09
CA GLY A 240 -15.92 -2.18 1.23
C GLY A 240 -15.91 -2.45 -0.28
N THR A 241 -14.99 -3.28 -0.78
CA THR A 241 -14.94 -3.67 -2.20
C THR A 241 -14.64 -5.16 -2.34
N GLY A 242 -15.64 -5.96 -2.72
CA GLY A 242 -15.51 -7.39 -2.89
C GLY A 242 -14.63 -7.80 -4.08
N PRO A 243 -14.43 -9.13 -4.27
CA PRO A 243 -13.57 -9.67 -5.32
C PRO A 243 -14.04 -9.31 -6.74
N GLU A 244 -15.31 -9.00 -6.92
CA GLU A 244 -15.86 -8.54 -8.21
C GLU A 244 -15.22 -7.25 -8.69
N PHE A 245 -14.91 -6.33 -7.77
CA PHE A 245 -14.21 -5.09 -8.13
C PHE A 245 -12.81 -5.39 -8.66
N GLY A 246 -12.07 -6.30 -8.01
CA GLY A 246 -10.74 -6.72 -8.49
C GLY A 246 -10.80 -7.36 -9.88
N ARG A 247 -11.82 -8.20 -10.15
CA ARG A 247 -12.03 -8.78 -11.49
C ARG A 247 -12.33 -7.72 -12.55
N GLN A 248 -13.21 -6.78 -12.23
CA GLN A 248 -13.50 -5.65 -13.13
C GLN A 248 -12.27 -4.80 -13.40
N LEU A 249 -11.49 -4.50 -12.35
CA LEU A 249 -10.25 -3.75 -12.47
C LEU A 249 -9.26 -4.46 -13.42
N SER A 250 -9.06 -5.77 -13.25
CA SER A 250 -8.17 -6.55 -14.13
C SER A 250 -8.68 -6.63 -15.56
N SER A 251 -9.98 -6.55 -15.80
CA SER A 251 -10.54 -6.60 -17.17
C SER A 251 -10.34 -5.29 -17.96
N VAL A 252 -10.03 -4.18 -17.28
CA VAL A 252 -9.83 -2.86 -17.90
C VAL A 252 -8.35 -2.60 -18.21
N ILE A 253 -7.44 -3.16 -17.43
CA ILE A 253 -5.99 -3.03 -17.64
C ILE A 253 -5.54 -4.01 -18.71
N PRO A 254 -4.88 -3.57 -19.81
CA PRO A 254 -4.62 -4.41 -20.99
C PRO A 254 -3.84 -5.70 -20.74
N ASP A 255 -2.79 -5.65 -19.92
CA ASP A 255 -1.96 -6.81 -19.58
C ASP A 255 -2.07 -7.10 -18.08
N ALA A 256 -3.26 -7.53 -17.66
CA ALA A 256 -3.53 -7.82 -16.27
C ALA A 256 -3.90 -9.28 -16.01
N GLN A 257 -3.32 -9.82 -14.95
CA GLN A 257 -3.70 -11.07 -14.32
C GLN A 257 -4.50 -10.78 -13.05
N TYR A 258 -5.39 -11.67 -12.68
CA TYR A 258 -6.19 -11.57 -11.45
C TYR A 258 -5.95 -12.76 -10.55
N HIS A 259 -5.70 -12.50 -9.27
CA HIS A 259 -5.65 -13.52 -8.22
C HIS A 259 -6.47 -13.08 -7.01
N CYS A 260 -7.27 -13.98 -6.46
CA CYS A 260 -8.07 -13.74 -5.26
C CYS A 260 -7.61 -14.67 -4.14
N VAL A 261 -7.06 -14.10 -3.09
CA VAL A 261 -6.64 -14.82 -1.89
C VAL A 261 -7.87 -15.11 -1.04
N ALA A 262 -8.09 -16.39 -0.73
CA ALA A 262 -9.21 -16.83 0.07
C ALA A 262 -8.96 -16.64 1.58
N ASP A 263 -10.04 -16.42 2.34
CA ASP A 263 -9.99 -16.22 3.80
C ASP A 263 -8.98 -15.12 4.17
N ALA A 264 -9.04 -13.99 3.46
CA ALA A 264 -8.23 -12.81 3.72
C ALA A 264 -9.06 -11.53 3.59
N GLY A 265 -8.76 -10.54 4.44
CA GLY A 265 -9.35 -9.20 4.44
C GLY A 265 -8.55 -8.23 3.56
N HIS A 266 -8.37 -7.00 4.04
CA HIS A 266 -7.67 -5.94 3.30
C HIS A 266 -6.16 -6.15 3.20
N TRP A 267 -5.57 -7.03 4.02
CA TRP A 267 -4.13 -7.28 4.08
C TRP A 267 -3.77 -8.73 3.77
N PRO A 268 -3.99 -9.23 2.53
CA PRO A 268 -3.63 -10.59 2.16
C PRO A 268 -2.13 -10.89 2.35
N GLN A 269 -1.24 -9.90 2.16
CA GLN A 269 0.19 -10.02 2.43
C GLN A 269 0.51 -10.32 3.91
N TRP A 270 -0.34 -9.88 4.82
CA TRP A 270 -0.21 -10.14 6.26
C TRP A 270 -0.91 -11.43 6.69
N GLU A 271 -2.12 -11.66 6.17
CA GLU A 271 -2.96 -12.77 6.59
C GLU A 271 -2.57 -14.10 5.95
N LYS A 272 -2.08 -14.09 4.71
CA LYS A 272 -1.71 -15.25 3.89
C LYS A 272 -0.35 -15.00 3.22
N PRO A 273 0.73 -14.75 3.97
CA PRO A 273 2.00 -14.32 3.40
C PRO A 273 2.62 -15.35 2.45
N GLU A 274 2.42 -16.66 2.70
CA GLU A 274 2.95 -17.72 1.84
C GLU A 274 2.31 -17.70 0.46
N GLU A 275 0.98 -17.63 0.39
CA GLU A 275 0.23 -17.58 -0.87
C GLU A 275 0.53 -16.29 -1.62
N HIS A 276 0.48 -15.16 -0.90
CA HIS A 276 0.80 -13.85 -1.45
C HIS A 276 2.18 -13.86 -2.12
N ASP A 277 3.23 -14.24 -1.40
CA ASP A 277 4.60 -14.18 -1.89
C ASP A 277 4.84 -15.15 -3.06
N SER A 278 4.20 -16.33 -3.02
CA SER A 278 4.27 -17.30 -4.12
C SER A 278 3.67 -16.75 -5.41
N VAL A 279 2.50 -16.11 -5.31
CA VAL A 279 1.80 -15.50 -6.47
C VAL A 279 2.57 -14.32 -7.01
N VAL A 280 3.06 -13.44 -6.13
CA VAL A 280 3.87 -12.26 -6.50
C VAL A 280 5.16 -12.69 -7.18
N THR A 281 5.90 -13.64 -6.60
CA THR A 281 7.16 -14.14 -7.18
C THR A 281 6.92 -14.77 -8.55
N ALA A 282 5.92 -15.65 -8.69
CA ALA A 282 5.60 -16.28 -9.97
C ALA A 282 5.25 -15.24 -11.05
N PHE A 283 4.47 -14.23 -10.71
CA PHE A 283 4.13 -13.15 -11.64
C PHE A 283 5.35 -12.31 -12.02
N LEU A 284 6.21 -11.96 -11.09
CA LEU A 284 7.38 -11.12 -11.35
C LEU A 284 8.45 -11.82 -12.18
N GLN A 285 8.58 -13.15 -12.05
CA GLN A 285 9.55 -13.96 -12.79
C GLN A 285 9.06 -14.41 -14.19
N ALA A 286 7.76 -14.36 -14.47
CA ALA A 286 7.19 -14.67 -15.78
C ALA A 286 7.57 -13.64 -16.85
#